data_176a606250a85e640c97f3500dc8e1a0
#
_entry.id   176a606250a85e640c97f3500dc8e1a0
#
_cell.length_a   1.000
_cell.length_b   1.000
_cell.length_c   1.000
_cell.angle_alpha   90.00
_cell.angle_beta   90.00
_cell.angle_gamma   90.00
#
_symmetry.space_group_name_H-M   'P 1'
#
loop_
_entity.id
_entity.type
_entity.pdbx_description
1 polymer ?
#
loop_
_entity_poly.entity_id
_entity_poly.type
_entity_poly.pdbx_seq_one_letter_code
_entity_poly.pdbx_strand_id
1 'polypeptide(L)'
;MNTRAEHSLDDGQYGNRRDECSTAARELGVHSLREIHPHHLDSALRRLSTAVLRRRVRHVVTENDRVTLTVAALDADDLPALSTLFDESHASMRDDFEISCPELDTAVETSRDTGALASRMTGGGFGGSAIAIVRNEDVDAISAAVGAAFADRGFRPPECFAVTADGPARRDR
;
A
#
# COMPACT_ATOMS: atom_id res chain seq x y z
N MET A 1 3.23 11.86 4.04
CA MET A 1 2.25 12.73 3.37
C MET A 1 0.85 12.34 3.86
N ASN A 2 0.17 13.23 4.55
CA ASN A 2 -1.24 13.05 4.93
C ASN A 2 -2.09 13.72 3.85
N THR A 3 -2.90 12.96 3.14
CA THR A 3 -3.70 13.46 2.01
C THR A 3 -4.91 14.29 2.43
N ARG A 4 -5.32 14.18 3.71
CA ARG A 4 -6.55 14.79 4.22
C ARG A 4 -7.82 14.41 3.43
N ALA A 5 -7.75 13.30 2.66
CA ALA A 5 -8.93 12.70 2.08
C ALA A 5 -9.92 12.31 3.18
N GLU A 6 -11.18 12.56 2.96
CA GLU A 6 -12.22 12.19 3.94
C GLU A 6 -12.32 10.67 4.03
N HIS A 7 -12.03 10.13 5.21
CA HIS A 7 -12.34 8.76 5.52
C HIS A 7 -13.83 8.64 5.82
N SER A 8 -14.55 7.96 4.97
CA SER A 8 -15.86 7.43 5.32
C SER A 8 -15.68 6.16 6.14
N LEU A 9 -15.41 6.30 7.43
CA LEU A 9 -15.30 5.16 8.36
C LEU A 9 -16.63 4.40 8.51
N ASP A 10 -17.73 4.98 8.07
CA ASP A 10 -19.10 4.47 8.25
C ASP A 10 -19.61 3.59 7.09
N ASP A 11 -18.88 3.49 5.97
CA ASP A 11 -19.41 2.80 4.78
C ASP A 11 -19.15 1.28 4.74
N GLY A 12 -18.60 0.70 5.79
CA GLY A 12 -18.38 -0.74 5.91
C GLY A 12 -17.33 -1.33 4.96
N GLN A 13 -16.61 -0.50 4.20
CA GLN A 13 -15.66 -0.98 3.17
C GLN A 13 -14.58 -1.88 3.77
N TYR A 14 -14.04 -1.53 4.94
CA TYR A 14 -13.08 -2.38 5.63
C TYR A 14 -13.68 -3.74 6.04
N GLY A 15 -14.92 -3.73 6.52
CA GLY A 15 -15.69 -4.95 6.82
C GLY A 15 -15.84 -5.83 5.57
N ASN A 16 -16.20 -5.23 4.44
CA ASN A 16 -16.33 -5.95 3.17
C ASN A 16 -15.04 -6.64 2.75
N ARG A 17 -13.88 -5.99 2.87
CA ARG A 17 -12.58 -6.61 2.54
C ARG A 17 -12.28 -7.82 3.41
N ARG A 18 -12.59 -7.71 4.70
CA ARG A 18 -12.44 -8.82 5.65
C ARG A 18 -13.35 -9.99 5.29
N ASP A 19 -14.61 -9.73 4.96
CA ASP A 19 -15.60 -10.75 4.62
C ASP A 19 -15.26 -11.44 3.29
N GLU A 20 -14.79 -10.69 2.29
CA GLU A 20 -14.30 -11.22 1.03
C GLU A 20 -13.09 -12.15 1.25
N CYS A 21 -12.12 -11.75 2.07
CA CYS A 21 -10.98 -12.60 2.42
C CYS A 21 -11.41 -13.86 3.19
N SER A 22 -12.34 -13.73 4.12
CA SER A 22 -12.88 -14.86 4.89
C SER A 22 -13.64 -15.85 3.99
N THR A 23 -14.37 -15.34 3.01
CA THR A 23 -15.08 -16.17 2.02
C THR A 23 -14.09 -16.91 1.13
N ALA A 24 -13.05 -16.23 0.66
CA ALA A 24 -11.99 -16.86 -0.14
C ALA A 24 -11.26 -17.96 0.64
N ALA A 25 -10.94 -17.73 1.92
CA ALA A 25 -10.31 -18.73 2.76
C ALA A 25 -11.19 -20.00 2.90
N ARG A 26 -12.50 -19.82 3.10
CA ARG A 26 -13.47 -20.95 3.17
C ARG A 26 -13.53 -21.71 1.84
N GLU A 27 -13.57 -21.05 0.68
CA GLU A 27 -13.57 -21.72 -0.62
C GLU A 27 -12.29 -22.52 -0.86
N LEU A 28 -11.16 -22.02 -0.36
CA LEU A 28 -9.85 -22.69 -0.50
C LEU A 28 -9.63 -23.78 0.56
N GLY A 29 -10.46 -23.84 1.61
CA GLY A 29 -10.33 -24.83 2.69
C GLY A 29 -9.15 -24.56 3.62
N VAL A 30 -8.80 -23.28 3.83
CA VAL A 30 -7.73 -22.83 4.73
C VAL A 30 -8.31 -21.99 5.87
N HIS A 31 -7.64 -21.93 7.01
CA HIS A 31 -8.07 -21.06 8.12
C HIS A 31 -7.74 -19.59 7.84
N SER A 32 -6.66 -19.33 7.11
CA SER A 32 -6.20 -18.00 6.76
C SER A 32 -5.53 -18.01 5.38
N LEU A 33 -5.73 -16.95 4.61
CA LEU A 33 -5.05 -16.76 3.32
C LEU A 33 -3.51 -16.70 3.47
N ARG A 34 -2.99 -16.46 4.66
CA ARG A 34 -1.57 -16.51 4.99
C ARG A 34 -0.95 -17.92 4.85
N GLU A 35 -1.77 -18.96 4.88
CA GLU A 35 -1.32 -20.35 4.68
C GLU A 35 -0.99 -20.66 3.21
N ILE A 36 -1.38 -19.78 2.29
CA ILE A 36 -1.17 -19.98 0.86
C ILE A 36 0.21 -19.43 0.50
N HIS A 37 1.12 -20.30 0.11
CA HIS A 37 2.44 -19.92 -0.38
C HIS A 37 2.38 -19.29 -1.78
N PRO A 38 3.27 -18.31 -2.11
CA PRO A 38 3.30 -17.67 -3.42
C PRO A 38 3.33 -18.64 -4.61
N HIS A 39 4.09 -19.72 -4.50
CA HIS A 39 4.18 -20.75 -5.56
C HIS A 39 2.89 -21.56 -5.78
N HIS A 40 1.93 -21.48 -4.86
CA HIS A 40 0.60 -22.08 -4.99
C HIS A 40 -0.47 -21.07 -5.43
N LEU A 41 -0.12 -19.80 -5.63
CA LEU A 41 -1.06 -18.72 -5.91
C LEU A 41 -1.94 -19.05 -7.13
N ASP A 42 -1.34 -19.38 -8.27
CA ASP A 42 -2.09 -19.66 -9.51
C ASP A 42 -3.09 -20.81 -9.36
N SER A 43 -2.71 -21.86 -8.63
CA SER A 43 -3.60 -22.99 -8.37
C SER A 43 -4.75 -22.60 -7.43
N ALA A 44 -4.51 -21.76 -6.44
CA ALA A 44 -5.51 -21.21 -5.55
C ALA A 44 -6.49 -20.30 -6.31
N LEU A 45 -6.00 -19.38 -7.15
CA LEU A 45 -6.83 -18.48 -7.93
C LEU A 45 -7.81 -19.20 -8.86
N ARG A 46 -7.40 -20.33 -9.46
CA ARG A 46 -8.29 -21.13 -10.32
C ARG A 46 -9.44 -21.82 -9.59
N ARG A 47 -9.34 -22.01 -8.28
CA ARG A 47 -10.36 -22.64 -7.44
C ARG A 47 -11.43 -21.68 -6.96
N LEU A 48 -11.19 -20.37 -7.05
CA LEU A 48 -12.09 -19.32 -6.52
C LEU A 48 -13.20 -19.01 -7.51
N SER A 49 -14.42 -18.85 -6.97
CA SER A 49 -15.65 -18.68 -7.76
C SER A 49 -15.73 -17.33 -8.47
N THR A 50 -15.19 -16.25 -7.89
CA THR A 50 -15.36 -14.90 -8.44
C THR A 50 -14.04 -14.18 -8.72
N ALA A 51 -14.07 -13.20 -9.62
CA ALA A 51 -12.92 -12.35 -9.91
C ALA A 51 -12.51 -11.49 -8.69
N VAL A 52 -13.49 -11.06 -7.87
CA VAL A 52 -13.23 -10.31 -6.65
C VAL A 52 -12.40 -11.13 -5.67
N LEU A 53 -12.82 -12.36 -5.37
CA LEU A 53 -12.09 -13.23 -4.46
C LEU A 53 -10.67 -13.54 -4.98
N ARG A 54 -10.51 -13.70 -6.30
CA ARG A 54 -9.18 -13.88 -6.92
C ARG A 54 -8.29 -12.66 -6.68
N ARG A 55 -8.79 -11.44 -6.84
CA ARG A 55 -8.01 -10.23 -6.54
C ARG A 55 -7.61 -10.16 -5.06
N ARG A 56 -8.55 -10.43 -4.12
CA ARG A 56 -8.23 -10.41 -2.68
C ARG A 56 -7.16 -11.43 -2.30
N VAL A 57 -7.26 -12.66 -2.83
CA VAL A 57 -6.25 -13.70 -2.57
C VAL A 57 -4.91 -13.31 -3.17
N ARG A 58 -4.87 -12.80 -4.42
CA ARG A 58 -3.64 -12.30 -5.02
C ARG A 58 -2.99 -11.26 -4.14
N HIS A 59 -3.74 -10.23 -3.74
CA HIS A 59 -3.23 -9.18 -2.85
C HIS A 59 -2.62 -9.76 -1.57
N VAL A 60 -3.39 -10.53 -0.81
CA VAL A 60 -2.91 -11.03 0.51
C VAL A 60 -1.67 -11.91 0.36
N VAL A 61 -1.64 -12.80 -0.61
CA VAL A 61 -0.51 -13.71 -0.80
C VAL A 61 0.74 -12.96 -1.25
N THR A 62 0.61 -12.05 -2.23
CA THR A 62 1.75 -11.29 -2.72
C THR A 62 2.24 -10.24 -1.71
N GLU A 63 1.35 -9.60 -0.93
CA GLU A 63 1.76 -8.66 0.11
C GLU A 63 2.51 -9.35 1.25
N ASN A 64 2.10 -10.55 1.66
CA ASN A 64 2.84 -11.31 2.66
C ASN A 64 4.27 -11.64 2.19
N ASP A 65 4.44 -11.98 0.93
CA ASP A 65 5.74 -12.23 0.32
C ASP A 65 6.58 -10.95 0.23
N ARG A 66 5.97 -9.85 -0.20
CA ARG A 66 6.62 -8.53 -0.31
C ARG A 66 7.19 -8.04 1.03
N VAL A 67 6.57 -8.37 2.17
CA VAL A 67 7.16 -8.05 3.49
C VAL A 67 8.53 -8.70 3.63
N THR A 68 8.65 -9.99 3.32
CA THR A 68 9.92 -10.72 3.42
C THR A 68 10.97 -10.17 2.44
N LEU A 69 10.55 -9.91 1.20
CA LEU A 69 11.42 -9.33 0.17
C LEU A 69 11.87 -7.91 0.53
N THR A 70 10.98 -7.10 1.13
CA THR A 70 11.30 -5.73 1.58
C THR A 70 12.35 -5.75 2.70
N VAL A 71 12.21 -6.67 3.67
CA VAL A 71 13.22 -6.83 4.72
C VAL A 71 14.58 -7.21 4.12
N ALA A 72 14.60 -8.17 3.19
CA ALA A 72 15.83 -8.56 2.52
C ALA A 72 16.46 -7.42 1.70
N ALA A 73 15.66 -6.61 1.00
CA ALA A 73 16.13 -5.45 0.25
C ALA A 73 16.71 -4.37 1.17
N LEU A 74 16.08 -4.12 2.33
CA LEU A 74 16.60 -3.19 3.34
C LEU A 74 17.91 -3.67 3.95
N ASP A 75 18.02 -4.94 4.29
CA ASP A 75 19.24 -5.55 4.85
C ASP A 75 20.42 -5.51 3.86
N ALA A 76 20.11 -5.52 2.55
CA ALA A 76 21.09 -5.46 1.47
C ALA A 76 21.37 -4.03 0.95
N ASP A 77 20.73 -3.00 1.50
CA ASP A 77 20.73 -1.62 0.94
C ASP A 77 20.34 -1.56 -0.54
N ASP A 78 19.47 -2.48 -1.00
CA ASP A 78 19.03 -2.58 -2.39
C ASP A 78 17.85 -1.63 -2.66
N LEU A 79 18.16 -0.35 -2.89
CA LEU A 79 17.15 0.67 -3.19
C LEU A 79 16.35 0.40 -4.48
N PRO A 80 16.94 -0.11 -5.59
CA PRO A 80 16.17 -0.50 -6.77
C PRO A 80 15.12 -1.58 -6.49
N ALA A 81 15.48 -2.63 -5.75
CA ALA A 81 14.53 -3.67 -5.35
C ALA A 81 13.43 -3.09 -4.45
N LEU A 82 13.80 -2.26 -3.48
CA LEU A 82 12.85 -1.60 -2.58
C LEU A 82 11.86 -0.71 -3.35
N SER A 83 12.33 0.04 -4.34
CA SER A 83 11.51 0.84 -5.25
C SER A 83 10.44 -0.01 -5.93
N THR A 84 10.85 -1.11 -6.57
CA THR A 84 9.95 -2.03 -7.27
C THR A 84 8.90 -2.62 -6.32
N LEU A 85 9.31 -3.06 -5.14
CA LEU A 85 8.42 -3.65 -4.14
C LEU A 85 7.36 -2.65 -3.64
N PHE A 86 7.72 -1.37 -3.49
CA PHE A 86 6.77 -0.32 -3.11
C PHE A 86 5.76 -0.04 -4.22
N ASP A 87 6.22 0.07 -5.47
CA ASP A 87 5.36 0.30 -6.63
C ASP A 87 4.36 -0.85 -6.81
N GLU A 88 4.82 -2.10 -6.74
CA GLU A 88 3.97 -3.29 -6.81
C GLU A 88 2.98 -3.37 -5.64
N SER A 89 3.40 -3.00 -4.42
CA SER A 89 2.54 -2.97 -3.25
C SER A 89 1.43 -1.93 -3.42
N HIS A 90 1.75 -0.71 -3.88
CA HIS A 90 0.74 0.31 -4.13
C HIS A 90 -0.24 -0.11 -5.22
N ALA A 91 0.25 -0.64 -6.33
CA ALA A 91 -0.60 -1.18 -7.41
C ALA A 91 -1.54 -2.29 -6.89
N SER A 92 -1.03 -3.21 -6.09
CA SER A 92 -1.85 -4.29 -5.51
C SER A 92 -2.90 -3.76 -4.53
N MET A 93 -2.59 -2.75 -3.72
CA MET A 93 -3.56 -2.09 -2.83
C MET A 93 -4.64 -1.35 -3.62
N ARG A 94 -4.28 -0.69 -4.73
CA ARG A 94 -5.21 0.01 -5.60
C ARG A 94 -6.09 -0.96 -6.41
N ASP A 95 -5.49 -1.92 -7.09
CA ASP A 95 -6.14 -2.70 -8.14
C ASP A 95 -6.71 -4.04 -7.65
N ASP A 96 -6.01 -4.72 -6.72
CA ASP A 96 -6.42 -6.02 -6.19
C ASP A 96 -7.19 -5.92 -4.88
N PHE A 97 -6.77 -5.03 -3.97
CA PHE A 97 -7.48 -4.88 -2.69
C PHE A 97 -8.49 -3.74 -2.70
N GLU A 98 -8.33 -2.80 -3.64
CA GLU A 98 -9.23 -1.67 -3.87
C GLU A 98 -9.44 -0.82 -2.60
N ILE A 99 -8.32 -0.45 -1.96
CA ILE A 99 -8.29 0.36 -0.75
C ILE A 99 -7.60 1.72 -0.95
N SER A 100 -7.17 2.04 -2.17
CA SER A 100 -6.66 3.36 -2.49
C SER A 100 -7.79 4.35 -2.79
N CYS A 101 -7.43 5.60 -2.96
CA CYS A 101 -8.33 6.66 -3.44
C CYS A 101 -7.55 7.63 -4.33
N PRO A 102 -8.24 8.50 -5.09
CA PRO A 102 -7.59 9.41 -6.02
C PRO A 102 -6.51 10.30 -5.40
N GLU A 103 -6.70 10.73 -4.14
CA GLU A 103 -5.73 11.56 -3.42
C GLU A 103 -4.47 10.75 -3.08
N LEU A 104 -4.62 9.48 -2.65
CA LEU A 104 -3.49 8.60 -2.37
C LEU A 104 -2.70 8.28 -3.64
N ASP A 105 -3.39 7.94 -4.72
CA ASP A 105 -2.78 7.66 -6.02
C ASP A 105 -2.02 8.89 -6.53
N THR A 106 -2.63 10.09 -6.43
CA THR A 106 -1.99 11.35 -6.80
C THR A 106 -0.72 11.62 -5.98
N ALA A 107 -0.77 11.41 -4.67
CA ALA A 107 0.40 11.62 -3.80
C ALA A 107 1.54 10.68 -4.17
N VAL A 108 1.25 9.41 -4.41
CA VAL A 108 2.23 8.38 -4.74
C VAL A 108 2.82 8.61 -6.13
N GLU A 109 1.99 8.75 -7.16
CA GLU A 109 2.41 8.95 -8.54
C GLU A 109 3.24 10.24 -8.69
N THR A 110 2.75 11.37 -8.15
CA THR A 110 3.49 12.63 -8.20
C THR A 110 4.83 12.55 -7.48
N SER A 111 4.88 11.89 -6.31
CA SER A 111 6.15 11.71 -5.60
C SER A 111 7.16 10.91 -6.42
N ARG A 112 6.72 9.83 -7.08
CA ARG A 112 7.57 9.00 -7.95
C ARG A 112 8.05 9.78 -9.16
N ASP A 113 7.17 10.49 -9.83
CA ASP A 113 7.47 11.28 -11.02
C ASP A 113 8.44 12.45 -10.72
N THR A 114 8.44 12.94 -9.47
CA THR A 114 9.32 14.03 -9.01
C THR A 114 10.64 13.52 -8.42
N GLY A 115 10.87 12.21 -8.37
CA GLY A 115 12.16 11.65 -8.00
C GLY A 115 12.22 10.94 -6.64
N ALA A 116 11.09 10.65 -6.00
CA ALA A 116 11.08 9.77 -4.84
C ALA A 116 11.62 8.38 -5.21
N LEU A 117 12.51 7.85 -4.38
CA LEU A 117 13.13 6.54 -4.59
C LEU A 117 12.10 5.41 -4.50
N ALA A 118 11.12 5.54 -3.63
CA ALA A 118 9.99 4.63 -3.48
C ALA A 118 8.80 5.40 -2.90
N SER A 119 7.57 5.01 -3.24
CA SER A 119 6.37 5.60 -2.64
C SER A 119 5.20 4.62 -2.68
N ARG A 120 4.38 4.64 -1.63
CA ARG A 120 3.14 3.86 -1.55
C ARG A 120 2.19 4.43 -0.50
N MET A 121 0.92 4.09 -0.61
CA MET A 121 -0.01 4.36 0.49
C MET A 121 0.35 3.56 1.75
N THR A 122 -0.10 4.02 2.91
CA THR A 122 0.04 3.33 4.19
C THR A 122 -1.22 3.46 5.04
N GLY A 123 -1.38 2.54 5.99
CA GLY A 123 -2.57 2.48 6.86
C GLY A 123 -3.68 1.59 6.29
N GLY A 124 -4.90 1.81 6.75
CA GLY A 124 -6.07 0.99 6.39
C GLY A 124 -6.66 1.25 5.02
N GLY A 125 -6.24 2.29 4.34
CA GLY A 125 -6.77 2.68 3.02
C GLY A 125 -8.01 3.58 3.10
N PHE A 126 -8.67 3.76 1.96
CA PHE A 126 -9.86 4.62 1.78
C PHE A 126 -9.62 6.10 2.10
N GLY A 127 -8.38 6.56 1.98
CA GLY A 127 -7.86 7.86 2.36
C GLY A 127 -6.63 7.74 3.27
N GLY A 128 -6.29 8.81 3.99
CA GLY A 128 -5.21 8.84 4.96
C GLY A 128 -3.87 9.23 4.37
N SER A 129 -2.87 8.36 4.47
CA SER A 129 -1.48 8.76 4.24
C SER A 129 -0.77 7.91 3.20
N ALA A 130 0.19 8.54 2.53
CA ALA A 130 1.22 7.87 1.75
C ALA A 130 2.60 8.11 2.37
N ILE A 131 3.52 7.18 2.17
CA ILE A 131 4.93 7.32 2.53
C ILE A 131 5.77 7.37 1.26
N ALA A 132 6.86 8.14 1.30
CA ALA A 132 7.86 8.16 0.25
C ALA A 132 9.27 8.11 0.84
N ILE A 133 10.15 7.37 0.22
CA ILE A 133 11.59 7.39 0.50
C ILE A 133 12.20 8.39 -0.46
N VAL A 134 12.83 9.42 0.09
CA VAL A 134 13.37 10.54 -0.66
C VAL A 134 14.76 10.91 -0.17
N ARG A 135 15.58 11.53 -1.02
CA ARG A 135 16.80 12.20 -0.54
C ARG A 135 16.42 13.48 0.21
N ASN A 136 17.21 13.85 1.20
CA ASN A 136 16.93 15.05 2.00
C ASN A 136 16.82 16.32 1.13
N GLU A 137 17.62 16.42 0.07
CA GLU A 137 17.64 17.53 -0.88
C GLU A 137 16.37 17.63 -1.74
N ASP A 138 15.63 16.54 -1.92
CA ASP A 138 14.44 16.45 -2.77
C ASP A 138 13.13 16.67 -2.01
N VAL A 139 13.17 16.74 -0.67
CA VAL A 139 11.95 16.82 0.18
C VAL A 139 11.07 17.99 -0.20
N ASP A 140 11.63 19.19 -0.33
CA ASP A 140 10.88 20.41 -0.61
C ASP A 140 10.29 20.38 -2.04
N ALA A 141 11.06 19.91 -3.01
CA ALA A 141 10.63 19.82 -4.41
C ALA A 141 9.46 18.82 -4.56
N ILE A 142 9.57 17.64 -3.95
CA ILE A 142 8.52 16.63 -3.97
C ILE A 142 7.28 17.12 -3.23
N SER A 143 7.44 17.73 -2.06
CA SER A 143 6.31 18.28 -1.30
C SER A 143 5.56 19.36 -2.08
N ALA A 144 6.28 20.26 -2.74
CA ALA A 144 5.70 21.31 -3.57
C ALA A 144 4.96 20.72 -4.79
N ALA A 145 5.55 19.73 -5.46
CA ALA A 145 4.92 19.06 -6.60
C ALA A 145 3.62 18.35 -6.20
N VAL A 146 3.62 17.62 -5.10
CA VAL A 146 2.40 16.96 -4.57
C VAL A 146 1.34 18.00 -4.22
N GLY A 147 1.74 19.10 -3.56
CA GLY A 147 0.81 20.21 -3.27
C GLY A 147 0.18 20.82 -4.53
N ALA A 148 0.97 21.05 -5.58
CA ALA A 148 0.48 21.55 -6.87
C ALA A 148 -0.48 20.55 -7.54
N ALA A 149 -0.12 19.27 -7.59
CA ALA A 149 -0.97 18.23 -8.18
C ALA A 149 -2.32 18.08 -7.45
N PHE A 150 -2.35 18.29 -6.13
CA PHE A 150 -3.59 18.32 -5.35
C PHE A 150 -4.45 19.54 -5.69
N ALA A 151 -3.82 20.72 -5.81
CA ALA A 151 -4.52 21.95 -6.19
C ALA A 151 -5.14 21.83 -7.58
N ASP A 152 -4.41 21.29 -8.56
CA ASP A 152 -4.87 21.08 -9.93
C ASP A 152 -6.09 20.14 -10.02
N ARG A 153 -6.21 19.20 -9.08
CA ARG A 153 -7.34 18.26 -8.98
C ARG A 153 -8.47 18.75 -8.07
N GLY A 154 -8.31 19.90 -7.45
CA GLY A 154 -9.29 20.46 -6.50
C GLY A 154 -9.36 19.67 -5.17
N PHE A 155 -8.31 18.92 -4.83
CA PHE A 155 -8.22 18.24 -3.55
C PHE A 155 -7.83 19.20 -2.43
N ARG A 156 -8.12 18.80 -1.19
CA ARG A 156 -7.62 19.55 -0.01
C ARG A 156 -6.09 19.54 -0.01
N PRO A 157 -5.42 20.64 0.36
CA PRO A 157 -3.97 20.67 0.46
C PRO A 157 -3.44 19.56 1.36
N PRO A 158 -2.50 18.72 0.89
CA PRO A 158 -1.92 17.66 1.70
C PRO A 158 -0.98 18.25 2.74
N GLU A 159 -0.67 17.47 3.76
CA GLU A 159 0.35 17.80 4.75
C GLU A 159 1.55 16.88 4.58
N CYS A 160 2.68 17.45 4.19
CA CYS A 160 3.94 16.72 4.04
C CYS A 160 4.87 17.04 5.22
N PHE A 161 5.47 16.01 5.80
CA PHE A 161 6.48 16.15 6.85
C PHE A 161 7.49 15.02 6.74
N ALA A 162 8.75 15.35 7.01
CA ALA A 162 9.82 14.37 7.05
C ALA A 162 9.77 13.58 8.37
N VAL A 163 10.03 12.30 8.28
CA VAL A 163 10.19 11.40 9.43
C VAL A 163 11.47 10.58 9.24
N THR A 164 12.10 10.22 10.35
CA THR A 164 13.24 9.31 10.35
C THR A 164 12.82 8.02 11.06
N ALA A 165 13.25 6.89 10.53
CA ALA A 165 13.04 5.61 11.20
C ALA A 165 13.70 5.61 12.58
N ASP A 166 13.00 5.11 13.59
CA ASP A 166 13.49 4.94 14.95
C ASP A 166 13.47 3.45 15.32
N GLY A 167 13.96 3.13 16.50
CA GLY A 167 13.98 1.77 17.04
C GLY A 167 12.58 1.16 17.20
N PRO A 168 12.49 -0.16 17.43
CA PRO A 168 11.21 -0.84 17.62
C PRO A 168 10.47 -0.31 18.85
N ALA A 169 9.16 -0.50 18.85
CA ALA A 169 8.34 -0.19 20.03
C ALA A 169 8.91 -0.87 21.29
N ARG A 170 9.05 -0.11 22.37
CA ARG A 170 9.56 -0.56 23.65
C ARG A 170 8.69 -0.05 24.79
N ARG A 171 8.72 -0.77 25.90
CA ARG A 171 8.08 -0.28 27.13
C ARG A 171 8.97 0.80 27.76
N ASP A 172 8.44 1.95 27.96
CA ASP A 172 9.10 2.98 28.77
C ASP A 172 9.14 2.52 30.24
N ARG A 173 10.30 2.74 30.88
CA ARG A 173 10.51 2.37 32.30
C ARG A 173 10.16 3.54 33.17
#